data_e3c38bcda332a7320d723868d6f911aa
#
_entry.id   e3c38bcda332a7320d723868d6f911aa
#
_cell.length_a   1.000
_cell.length_b   1.000
_cell.length_c   1.000
_cell.angle_alpha   90.00
_cell.angle_beta   90.00
_cell.angle_gamma   90.00
#
_symmetry.space_group_name_H-M   'P 1'
#
loop_
_entity.id
_entity.type
_entity.pdbx_description
1 polymer ?
#
loop_
_entity_poly.entity_id
_entity_poly.type
_entity_poly.pdbx_seq_one_letter_code
_entity_poly.pdbx_strand_id
1 'polypeptide(L)'
;MRLYGAIGPRVDGDYFAQELASLDRGDFDMIHIRMNSPGGNVFQGMSIVSAILSMNTPVCVHIDGIAASMAAVVAVAADRVCMMDFAKMMIHDPYFTGESGKATSPKQKKALARLTDMLRQVLVRRGKDEATMAKLMREETWFSAAEALDAGLCDEITSSARNEFMNLDPMQLCLLYTSDAA
;
A
#
# COMPACT_ATOMS: atom_id res chain seq x y z
N MET A 1 -5.59 8.84 -8.25
CA MET A 1 -5.76 7.53 -8.94
C MET A 1 -6.35 6.48 -8.00
N ARG A 2 -6.80 5.30 -8.52
CA ARG A 2 -7.32 4.19 -7.69
C ARG A 2 -6.65 2.87 -8.06
N LEU A 3 -6.05 2.19 -7.06
CA LEU A 3 -5.51 0.84 -7.18
C LEU A 3 -6.39 -0.11 -6.36
N TYR A 4 -7.48 -0.58 -6.96
CA TYR A 4 -8.48 -1.43 -6.33
C TYR A 4 -8.54 -2.81 -6.99
N GLY A 5 -8.33 -3.86 -6.21
CA GLY A 5 -8.31 -5.24 -6.66
C GLY A 5 -6.89 -5.78 -6.89
N ALA A 6 -6.80 -7.01 -7.41
CA ALA A 6 -5.53 -7.72 -7.57
C ALA A 6 -4.69 -7.12 -8.73
N ILE A 7 -3.40 -6.89 -8.46
CA ILE A 7 -2.40 -6.45 -9.45
C ILE A 7 -2.16 -7.60 -10.43
N GLY A 8 -2.32 -7.33 -11.72
CA GLY A 8 -2.29 -8.29 -12.81
C GLY A 8 -3.71 -8.62 -13.31
N PRO A 9 -4.53 -9.38 -12.58
CA PRO A 9 -5.86 -9.78 -13.06
C PRO A 9 -6.90 -8.67 -13.13
N ARG A 10 -6.83 -7.66 -12.25
CA ARG A 10 -7.81 -6.56 -12.16
C ARG A 10 -7.19 -5.20 -12.43
N VAL A 11 -5.96 -5.01 -12.01
CA VAL A 11 -5.19 -3.78 -12.21
C VAL A 11 -3.98 -4.15 -13.06
N ASP A 12 -4.00 -3.74 -14.33
CA ASP A 12 -2.81 -3.83 -15.17
C ASP A 12 -1.75 -2.87 -14.61
N GLY A 13 -0.71 -3.44 -14.01
CA GLY A 13 0.32 -2.67 -13.31
C GLY A 13 1.20 -1.85 -14.24
N ASP A 14 1.42 -2.32 -15.46
CA ASP A 14 2.23 -1.60 -16.45
C ASP A 14 1.45 -0.39 -17.01
N TYR A 15 0.15 -0.58 -17.29
CA TYR A 15 -0.74 0.52 -17.66
C TYR A 15 -0.87 1.55 -16.52
N PHE A 16 -1.08 1.08 -15.28
CA PHE A 16 -1.16 1.98 -14.12
C PHE A 16 0.12 2.80 -13.94
N ALA A 17 1.28 2.20 -14.13
CA ALA A 17 2.58 2.88 -14.07
C ALA A 17 2.73 3.96 -15.14
N GLN A 18 2.25 3.69 -16.37
CA GLN A 18 2.25 4.67 -17.47
C GLN A 18 1.32 5.85 -17.17
N GLU A 19 0.10 5.58 -16.71
CA GLU A 19 -0.86 6.61 -16.31
C GLU A 19 -0.29 7.48 -15.17
N LEU A 20 0.32 6.85 -14.15
CA LEU A 20 0.95 7.56 -13.05
C LEU A 20 2.08 8.47 -13.54
N ALA A 21 2.98 7.95 -14.37
CA ALA A 21 4.09 8.73 -14.94
C ALA A 21 3.60 9.89 -15.83
N SER A 22 2.43 9.78 -16.45
CA SER A 22 1.84 10.86 -17.24
C SER A 22 1.43 12.06 -16.38
N LEU A 23 1.10 11.83 -15.12
CA LEU A 23 0.71 12.87 -14.17
C LEU A 23 1.91 13.70 -13.68
N ASP A 24 3.13 13.19 -13.75
CA ASP A 24 4.35 13.90 -13.32
C ASP A 24 4.66 15.14 -14.21
N ARG A 25 3.95 15.28 -15.32
CA ARG A 25 4.05 16.44 -16.23
C ARG A 25 3.02 17.53 -15.95
N GLY A 26 2.14 17.30 -14.98
CA GLY A 26 1.09 18.25 -14.58
C GLY A 26 1.56 19.16 -13.45
N ASP A 27 0.81 20.25 -13.25
CA ASP A 27 1.03 21.19 -12.15
C ASP A 27 0.28 20.69 -10.89
N PHE A 28 0.71 19.55 -10.35
CA PHE A 28 0.16 18.97 -9.13
C PHE A 28 1.16 19.10 -7.99
N ASP A 29 0.71 19.58 -6.83
CA ASP A 29 1.51 19.62 -5.61
C ASP A 29 1.76 18.20 -5.05
N MET A 30 0.81 17.28 -5.26
CA MET A 30 0.86 15.89 -4.80
C MET A 30 -0.11 15.01 -5.59
N ILE A 31 0.28 13.78 -5.85
CA ILE A 31 -0.57 12.77 -6.47
C ILE A 31 -1.07 11.82 -5.40
N HIS A 32 -2.40 11.66 -5.32
CA HIS A 32 -3.03 10.74 -4.39
C HIS A 32 -3.44 9.44 -5.06
N ILE A 33 -3.00 8.30 -4.48
CA ILE A 33 -3.41 6.95 -4.88
C ILE A 33 -4.29 6.35 -3.77
N ARG A 34 -5.56 6.10 -4.08
CA ARG A 34 -6.46 5.34 -3.20
C ARG A 34 -6.22 3.86 -3.42
N MET A 35 -5.98 3.09 -2.37
CA MET A 35 -5.58 1.70 -2.44
C MET A 35 -6.51 0.78 -1.64
N ASN A 36 -6.96 -0.29 -2.29
CA ASN A 36 -7.65 -1.41 -1.66
C ASN A 36 -7.34 -2.69 -2.45
N SER A 37 -6.22 -3.36 -2.12
CA SER A 37 -5.65 -4.42 -2.96
C SER A 37 -5.06 -5.55 -2.13
N PRO A 38 -5.33 -6.82 -2.50
CA PRO A 38 -4.68 -7.99 -1.91
C PRO A 38 -3.24 -8.20 -2.45
N GLY A 39 -2.73 -7.33 -3.32
CA GLY A 39 -1.46 -7.54 -4.02
C GLY A 39 -1.64 -8.27 -5.35
N GLY A 40 -0.68 -9.10 -5.73
CA GLY A 40 -0.74 -9.87 -6.98
C GLY A 40 0.61 -10.03 -7.66
N ASN A 41 0.66 -9.81 -8.98
CA ASN A 41 1.85 -10.03 -9.80
C ASN A 41 3.02 -9.12 -9.40
N VAL A 42 4.14 -9.74 -8.99
CA VAL A 42 5.34 -9.02 -8.52
C VAL A 42 5.92 -8.12 -9.62
N PHE A 43 6.01 -8.59 -10.86
CA PHE A 43 6.63 -7.81 -11.94
C PHE A 43 5.83 -6.56 -12.27
N GLN A 44 4.51 -6.71 -12.43
CA GLN A 44 3.62 -5.56 -12.65
C GLN A 44 3.57 -4.60 -11.45
N GLY A 45 3.62 -5.13 -10.24
CA GLY A 45 3.75 -4.30 -9.05
C GLY A 45 5.06 -3.53 -9.00
N MET A 46 6.16 -4.13 -9.45
CA MET A 46 7.45 -3.43 -9.54
C MET A 46 7.47 -2.35 -10.63
N SER A 47 6.67 -2.46 -11.68
CA SER A 47 6.46 -1.36 -12.64
C SER A 47 5.84 -0.15 -11.95
N ILE A 48 4.85 -0.37 -11.09
CA ILE A 48 4.21 0.71 -10.28
C ILE A 48 5.23 1.30 -9.29
N VAL A 49 5.97 0.45 -8.56
CA VAL A 49 7.03 0.90 -7.62
C VAL A 49 8.06 1.77 -8.33
N SER A 50 8.52 1.33 -9.50
CA SER A 50 9.50 2.07 -10.31
C SER A 50 8.95 3.42 -10.76
N ALA A 51 7.70 3.48 -11.19
CA ALA A 51 7.04 4.72 -11.55
C ALA A 51 7.00 5.69 -10.36
N ILE A 52 6.50 5.26 -9.20
CA ILE A 52 6.45 6.08 -7.98
C ILE A 52 7.83 6.64 -7.63
N LEU A 53 8.86 5.78 -7.58
CA LEU A 53 10.21 6.18 -7.19
C LEU A 53 10.92 7.08 -8.20
N SER A 54 10.42 7.17 -9.44
CA SER A 54 10.98 8.00 -10.50
C SER A 54 10.27 9.34 -10.66
N MET A 55 9.20 9.59 -9.93
CA MET A 55 8.44 10.83 -10.03
C MET A 55 9.11 11.99 -9.33
N ASN A 56 8.93 13.19 -9.90
CA ASN A 56 9.30 14.46 -9.26
C ASN A 56 8.16 14.96 -8.36
N THR A 57 6.91 14.72 -8.78
CA THR A 57 5.72 15.07 -7.99
C THR A 57 5.54 14.09 -6.84
N PRO A 58 5.43 14.54 -5.59
CA PRO A 58 5.24 13.67 -4.43
C PRO A 58 3.99 12.79 -4.56
N VAL A 59 4.10 11.54 -4.10
CA VAL A 59 3.00 10.57 -4.14
C VAL A 59 2.54 10.23 -2.71
N CYS A 60 1.24 10.32 -2.46
CA CYS A 60 0.61 9.87 -1.22
C CYS A 60 -0.32 8.68 -1.50
N VAL A 61 -0.09 7.57 -0.83
CA VAL A 61 -0.99 6.40 -0.87
C VAL A 61 -1.93 6.42 0.32
N HIS A 62 -3.23 6.28 0.05
CA HIS A 62 -4.28 6.13 1.06
C HIS A 62 -4.81 4.69 1.04
N ILE A 63 -4.58 3.95 2.11
CA ILE A 63 -5.05 2.57 2.25
C ILE A 63 -6.46 2.60 2.83
N ASP A 64 -7.45 2.29 1.96
CA ASP A 64 -8.88 2.38 2.28
C ASP A 64 -9.43 1.16 3.03
N GLY A 65 -8.82 -0.01 2.86
CA GLY A 65 -9.23 -1.24 3.51
C GLY A 65 -8.07 -2.21 3.67
N ILE A 66 -7.40 -2.56 2.58
CA ILE A 66 -6.29 -3.50 2.61
C ILE A 66 -5.17 -3.09 1.66
N ALA A 67 -3.93 -3.25 2.11
CA ALA A 67 -2.73 -3.30 1.29
C ALA A 67 -1.94 -4.55 1.67
N ALA A 68 -2.11 -5.64 0.92
CA ALA A 68 -1.44 -6.90 1.22
C ALA A 68 -0.42 -7.29 0.15
N SER A 69 0.65 -7.99 0.57
CA SER A 69 1.63 -8.56 -0.36
C SER A 69 2.25 -7.48 -1.25
N MET A 70 2.20 -7.63 -2.57
CA MET A 70 2.76 -6.65 -3.51
C MET A 70 2.14 -5.24 -3.37
N ALA A 71 0.87 -5.14 -2.93
CA ALA A 71 0.24 -3.84 -2.69
C ALA A 71 0.86 -3.10 -1.49
N ALA A 72 1.29 -3.80 -0.46
CA ALA A 72 2.03 -3.20 0.66
C ALA A 72 3.39 -2.64 0.17
N VAL A 73 4.09 -3.37 -0.69
CA VAL A 73 5.36 -2.91 -1.29
C VAL A 73 5.16 -1.66 -2.14
N VAL A 74 4.08 -1.62 -2.96
CA VAL A 74 3.70 -0.43 -3.74
C VAL A 74 3.38 0.75 -2.82
N ALA A 75 2.61 0.53 -1.75
CA ALA A 75 2.26 1.58 -0.80
C ALA A 75 3.50 2.20 -0.14
N VAL A 76 4.41 1.37 0.34
CA VAL A 76 5.65 1.80 1.03
C VAL A 76 6.62 2.53 0.10
N ALA A 77 6.52 2.34 -1.22
CA ALA A 77 7.32 3.09 -2.19
C ALA A 77 6.94 4.58 -2.30
N ALA A 78 5.74 4.97 -1.86
CA ALA A 78 5.26 6.35 -1.91
C ALA A 78 5.96 7.25 -0.88
N ASP A 79 5.92 8.57 -1.09
CA ASP A 79 6.49 9.56 -0.16
C ASP A 79 5.70 9.64 1.15
N ARG A 80 4.39 9.38 1.09
CA ARG A 80 3.51 9.35 2.26
C ARG A 80 2.52 8.20 2.16
N VAL A 81 2.29 7.52 3.29
CA VAL A 81 1.31 6.44 3.44
C VAL A 81 0.32 6.78 4.54
N CYS A 82 -0.95 6.90 4.20
CA CYS A 82 -2.05 7.11 5.15
C CYS A 82 -2.91 5.84 5.20
N MET A 83 -3.29 5.39 6.38
CA MET A 83 -4.16 4.22 6.54
C MET A 83 -5.46 4.61 7.25
N MET A 84 -6.59 4.08 6.78
CA MET A 84 -7.81 4.13 7.59
C MET A 84 -7.59 3.32 8.88
N ASP A 85 -8.16 3.77 9.99
CA ASP A 85 -7.99 3.18 11.33
C ASP A 85 -8.36 1.68 11.40
N PHE A 86 -9.32 1.24 10.58
CA PHE A 86 -9.73 -0.16 10.43
C PHE A 86 -8.94 -0.92 9.34
N ALA A 87 -8.14 -0.24 8.52
CA ALA A 87 -7.40 -0.87 7.43
C ALA A 87 -6.34 -1.85 7.92
N LYS A 88 -5.95 -2.77 7.05
CA LYS A 88 -4.91 -3.75 7.32
C LYS A 88 -3.80 -3.67 6.26
N MET A 89 -2.59 -3.92 6.70
CA MET A 89 -1.44 -4.14 5.83
C MET A 89 -0.90 -5.54 6.07
N MET A 90 -0.35 -6.19 5.02
CA MET A 90 0.32 -7.49 5.18
C MET A 90 1.54 -7.57 4.29
N ILE A 91 2.62 -8.07 4.86
CA ILE A 91 3.85 -8.37 4.13
C ILE A 91 4.23 -9.84 4.28
N HIS A 92 4.72 -10.43 3.20
CA HIS A 92 5.22 -11.79 3.21
C HIS A 92 6.27 -12.01 2.10
N ASP A 93 6.98 -13.15 2.17
CA ASP A 93 7.88 -13.57 1.12
C ASP A 93 7.09 -13.94 -0.16
N PRO A 94 7.60 -13.60 -1.36
CA PRO A 94 6.95 -14.00 -2.61
C PRO A 94 6.96 -15.51 -2.78
N TYR A 95 5.96 -16.04 -3.49
CA TYR A 95 5.85 -17.45 -3.83
C TYR A 95 5.45 -17.64 -5.29
N PHE A 96 5.68 -18.82 -5.84
CA PHE A 96 5.22 -19.16 -7.19
C PHE A 96 3.74 -19.57 -7.17
N THR A 97 2.96 -19.03 -8.09
CA THR A 97 1.57 -19.45 -8.35
C THR A 97 1.57 -20.71 -9.20
N GLY A 98 1.80 -21.89 -8.61
CA GLY A 98 1.70 -23.19 -9.25
C GLY A 98 1.03 -24.18 -8.33
N GLU A 99 0.77 -25.42 -8.80
CA GLU A 99 0.03 -26.44 -8.03
C GLU A 99 0.59 -26.69 -6.61
N SER A 100 1.87 -26.44 -6.38
CA SER A 100 2.49 -26.59 -5.06
C SER A 100 2.79 -25.27 -4.32
N GLY A 101 2.73 -24.12 -5.00
CA GLY A 101 3.13 -22.82 -4.44
C GLY A 101 4.63 -22.72 -4.04
N LYS A 102 5.39 -23.80 -4.24
CA LYS A 102 6.77 -23.94 -3.75
C LYS A 102 7.77 -24.00 -4.89
N ALA A 103 8.92 -23.35 -4.71
CA ALA A 103 10.07 -23.52 -5.59
C ALA A 103 10.62 -24.95 -5.44
N THR A 104 10.55 -25.75 -6.50
CA THR A 104 10.96 -27.16 -6.50
C THR A 104 12.39 -27.37 -6.96
N SER A 105 12.89 -26.54 -7.88
CA SER A 105 14.26 -26.64 -8.39
C SER A 105 15.21 -25.63 -7.73
N PRO A 106 16.54 -25.92 -7.69
CA PRO A 106 17.54 -24.96 -7.21
C PRO A 106 17.51 -23.61 -7.94
N LYS A 107 17.22 -23.63 -9.24
CA LYS A 107 17.09 -22.43 -10.07
C LYS A 107 15.91 -21.57 -9.63
N GLN A 108 14.76 -22.19 -9.37
CA GLN A 108 13.57 -21.49 -8.87
C GLN A 108 13.80 -20.90 -7.46
N LYS A 109 14.43 -21.66 -6.56
CA LYS A 109 14.78 -21.17 -5.21
C LYS A 109 15.69 -19.94 -5.26
N LYS A 110 16.70 -19.96 -6.15
CA LYS A 110 17.59 -18.81 -6.34
C LYS A 110 16.88 -17.60 -6.94
N ALA A 111 15.96 -17.81 -7.88
CA ALA A 111 15.16 -16.73 -8.45
C ALA A 111 14.24 -16.12 -7.38
N LEU A 112 13.56 -16.97 -6.60
CA LEU A 112 12.67 -16.50 -5.52
C LEU A 112 13.43 -15.70 -4.47
N ALA A 113 14.61 -16.15 -4.04
CA ALA A 113 15.45 -15.42 -3.09
C ALA A 113 15.80 -14.00 -3.60
N ARG A 114 16.12 -13.86 -4.90
CA ARG A 114 16.40 -12.54 -5.50
C ARG A 114 15.16 -11.64 -5.54
N LEU A 115 13.98 -12.21 -5.81
CA LEU A 115 12.72 -11.46 -5.73
C LEU A 115 12.43 -11.02 -4.29
N THR A 116 12.62 -11.91 -3.32
CA THR A 116 12.50 -11.58 -1.89
C THR A 116 13.43 -10.41 -1.51
N ASP A 117 14.71 -10.47 -1.91
CA ASP A 117 15.67 -9.40 -1.64
C ASP A 117 15.23 -8.07 -2.28
N MET A 118 14.75 -8.10 -3.51
CA MET A 118 14.25 -6.91 -4.21
C MET A 118 13.08 -6.26 -3.48
N LEU A 119 12.07 -7.03 -3.08
CA LEU A 119 10.91 -6.52 -2.34
C LEU A 119 11.31 -5.99 -0.98
N ARG A 120 12.21 -6.68 -0.26
CA ARG A 120 12.74 -6.25 1.04
C ARG A 120 13.45 -4.91 0.93
N GLN A 121 14.26 -4.69 -0.12
CA GLN A 121 14.93 -3.40 -0.34
C GLN A 121 13.95 -2.22 -0.47
N VAL A 122 12.77 -2.44 -1.02
CA VAL A 122 11.73 -1.40 -1.04
C VAL A 122 11.15 -1.17 0.36
N LEU A 123 10.83 -2.26 1.09
CA LEU A 123 10.23 -2.17 2.42
C LEU A 123 11.14 -1.48 3.45
N VAL A 124 12.46 -1.74 3.42
CA VAL A 124 13.42 -1.11 4.35
C VAL A 124 13.65 0.37 4.08
N ARG A 125 13.18 0.93 2.97
CA ARG A 125 13.28 2.37 2.72
C ARG A 125 12.50 3.21 3.75
N ARG A 126 11.46 2.65 4.33
CA ARG A 126 10.57 3.30 5.31
C ARG A 126 10.42 2.52 6.61
N GLY A 127 10.47 1.21 6.54
CA GLY A 127 10.24 0.33 7.68
C GLY A 127 11.45 0.21 8.63
N LYS A 128 11.39 -0.83 9.44
CA LYS A 128 12.47 -1.20 10.35
C LYS A 128 13.70 -1.71 9.59
N ASP A 129 14.77 -2.05 10.31
CA ASP A 129 16.00 -2.58 9.73
C ASP A 129 15.76 -3.86 8.88
N GLU A 130 16.75 -4.19 8.06
CA GLU A 130 16.68 -5.29 7.10
C GLU A 130 16.40 -6.65 7.75
N ALA A 131 17.00 -6.94 8.90
CA ALA A 131 16.83 -8.22 9.59
C ALA A 131 15.42 -8.37 10.15
N THR A 132 14.87 -7.30 10.71
CA THR A 132 13.48 -7.23 11.17
C THR A 132 12.50 -7.38 10.02
N MET A 133 12.68 -6.65 8.90
CA MET A 133 11.82 -6.80 7.72
C MET A 133 11.87 -8.20 7.14
N ALA A 134 13.07 -8.82 7.05
CA ALA A 134 13.21 -10.19 6.59
C ALA A 134 12.50 -11.21 7.50
N LYS A 135 12.47 -10.97 8.80
CA LYS A 135 11.72 -11.81 9.75
C LYS A 135 10.21 -11.64 9.53
N LEU A 136 9.72 -10.41 9.51
CA LEU A 136 8.30 -10.09 9.34
C LEU A 136 7.73 -10.64 8.01
N MET A 137 8.51 -10.58 6.92
CA MET A 137 8.11 -11.16 5.63
C MET A 137 8.02 -12.70 5.71
N ARG A 138 9.01 -13.38 6.30
CA ARG A 138 8.98 -14.86 6.46
C ARG A 138 7.80 -15.35 7.32
N GLU A 139 7.38 -14.55 8.29
CA GLU A 139 6.30 -14.87 9.23
C GLU A 139 4.92 -14.52 8.69
N GLU A 140 4.83 -13.95 7.46
CA GLU A 140 3.57 -13.44 6.90
C GLU A 140 2.85 -12.54 7.89
N THR A 141 3.40 -11.35 8.12
CA THR A 141 2.92 -10.47 9.18
C THR A 141 1.79 -9.56 8.72
N TRP A 142 0.71 -9.60 9.47
CA TRP A 142 -0.42 -8.68 9.34
C TRP A 142 -0.31 -7.54 10.35
N PHE A 143 -0.61 -6.33 9.90
CA PHE A 143 -0.56 -5.11 10.69
C PHE A 143 -1.94 -4.45 10.72
N SER A 144 -2.38 -4.04 11.89
CA SER A 144 -3.36 -2.96 12.06
C SER A 144 -2.72 -1.63 11.66
N ALA A 145 -3.52 -0.57 11.52
CA ALA A 145 -3.00 0.76 11.22
C ALA A 145 -1.99 1.24 12.28
N ALA A 146 -2.26 0.97 13.57
CA ALA A 146 -1.35 1.33 14.66
C ALA A 146 -0.02 0.57 14.62
N GLU A 147 -0.06 -0.75 14.35
CA GLU A 147 1.15 -1.56 14.21
C GLU A 147 1.96 -1.18 12.96
N ALA A 148 1.29 -0.81 11.86
CA ALA A 148 1.97 -0.33 10.65
C ALA A 148 2.66 1.02 10.89
N LEU A 149 2.03 1.93 11.65
CA LEU A 149 2.62 3.20 12.07
C LEU A 149 3.86 2.97 12.94
N ASP A 150 3.77 2.11 13.95
CA ASP A 150 4.90 1.74 14.83
C ASP A 150 6.05 1.06 14.06
N ALA A 151 5.71 0.27 13.05
CA ALA A 151 6.69 -0.36 12.17
C ALA A 151 7.32 0.62 11.14
N GLY A 152 6.83 1.85 11.03
CA GLY A 152 7.28 2.84 10.04
C GLY A 152 6.78 2.59 8.62
N LEU A 153 5.83 1.67 8.44
CA LEU A 153 5.23 1.33 7.14
C LEU A 153 4.06 2.26 6.76
N CYS A 154 3.59 3.05 7.72
CA CYS A 154 2.54 4.05 7.58
C CYS A 154 3.00 5.35 8.26
N ASP A 155 2.56 6.51 7.78
CA ASP A 155 2.90 7.82 8.35
C ASP A 155 1.75 8.43 9.13
N GLU A 156 0.51 8.05 8.78
CA GLU A 156 -0.68 8.66 9.36
C GLU A 156 -1.84 7.67 9.40
N ILE A 157 -2.58 7.71 10.51
CA ILE A 157 -3.85 6.99 10.64
C ILE A 157 -4.97 8.00 10.45
N THR A 158 -5.82 7.74 9.45
CA THR A 158 -7.01 8.55 9.16
C THR A 158 -8.22 7.89 9.81
N SER A 159 -8.84 8.56 10.77
CA SER A 159 -10.14 8.12 11.30
C SER A 159 -11.26 8.40 10.31
N SER A 160 -12.31 7.56 10.32
CA SER A 160 -13.48 7.84 9.51
C SER A 160 -14.17 9.11 10.03
N ALA A 161 -14.53 10.03 9.14
CA ALA A 161 -15.28 11.25 9.49
C ALA A 161 -16.56 10.95 10.30
N ARG A 162 -17.06 9.72 10.21
CA ARG A 162 -18.21 9.24 10.98
C ARG A 162 -17.92 9.16 12.49
N ASN A 163 -16.65 8.96 12.90
CA ASN A 163 -16.26 8.97 14.31
C ASN A 163 -16.30 10.40 14.91
N GLU A 164 -16.05 11.41 14.10
CA GLU A 164 -16.22 12.81 14.53
C GLU A 164 -17.70 13.14 14.78
N PHE A 165 -18.61 12.66 13.91
CA PHE A 165 -20.06 12.80 14.12
C PHE A 165 -20.60 11.98 15.29
N MET A 166 -20.02 10.82 15.58
CA MET A 166 -20.46 9.97 16.72
C MET A 166 -20.02 10.53 18.07
N ASN A 167 -19.00 11.40 18.09
CA ASN A 167 -18.53 12.08 19.32
C ASN A 167 -19.16 13.46 19.52
N LEU A 168 -20.01 13.92 18.60
CA LEU A 168 -20.77 15.15 18.79
C LEU A 168 -21.97 14.88 19.71
N ASP A 169 -22.18 15.77 20.68
CA ASP A 169 -23.41 15.82 21.47
C ASP A 169 -24.62 15.86 20.51
N PRO A 170 -25.70 15.06 20.77
CA PRO A 170 -26.92 15.09 19.95
C PRO A 170 -27.46 16.49 19.68
N MET A 171 -27.22 17.46 20.55
CA MET A 171 -27.60 18.84 20.39
C MET A 171 -26.71 19.59 19.35
N GLN A 172 -25.44 19.24 19.24
CA GLN A 172 -24.52 19.76 18.20
C GLN A 172 -24.83 19.18 16.81
N LEU A 173 -25.24 17.90 16.74
CA LEU A 173 -25.72 17.29 15.50
C LEU A 173 -26.98 17.99 14.97
N CYS A 174 -27.90 18.41 15.83
CA CYS A 174 -29.13 19.11 15.44
C CYS A 174 -28.84 20.50 14.84
N LEU A 175 -27.82 21.20 15.36
CA LEU A 175 -27.43 22.54 14.86
C LEU A 175 -26.75 22.49 13.49
N LEU A 176 -26.03 21.44 13.15
CA LEU A 176 -25.40 21.25 11.83
C LEU A 176 -26.46 21.00 10.72
N TYR A 177 -27.59 20.37 11.06
CA TYR A 177 -28.67 20.10 10.09
C TYR A 177 -29.64 21.26 9.92
N THR A 178 -29.63 22.25 10.82
CA THR A 178 -30.57 23.39 10.74
C THR A 178 -29.94 24.65 10.16
N SER A 179 -28.62 24.71 9.95
CA SER A 179 -27.94 25.88 9.39
C SER A 179 -28.01 25.99 7.86
N ASP A 180 -28.33 24.91 7.14
CA ASP A 180 -28.46 24.90 5.67
C ASP A 180 -29.91 25.00 5.16
N ALA A 181 -30.86 25.32 6.04
CA ALA A 181 -32.29 25.43 5.72
C ALA A 181 -32.86 26.87 5.86
N ALA A 182 -32.00 27.90 5.73
CA ALA A 182 -32.41 29.30 5.75
C ALA A 182 -31.95 30.05 4.49
#